data_d520c449406ec27fd6e80b63b0b9c7dc
#
_entry.id   d520c449406ec27fd6e80b63b0b9c7dc
#
_cell.length_a   1.000
_cell.length_b   1.000
_cell.length_c   1.000
_cell.angle_alpha   90.00
_cell.angle_beta   90.00
_cell.angle_gamma   90.00
#
_symmetry.space_group_name_H-M   'P 1'
#
loop_
_entity.id
_entity.type
_entity.pdbx_description
1 polymer ?
#
loop_
_entity_poly.entity_id
_entity_poly.type
_entity_poly.pdbx_seq_one_letter_code
_entity_poly.pdbx_strand_id
1 'polypeptide(L)'
;SLHLLFAADEDIATCADQGLMLRHTVQFHWQNTAPVAPVMSSEATSEWLAMPNRFTSFDDFLASLTQEKRKKIKQERRRVADAGVTFRCLQGKAISTGDWDFFYRCYERTYLEHGNPPYLTRTFFEDMARTMPEAWVLFIAERDGQPIASSLIAISACPASATGQKDTEIIAYGRYWGALERVDCLHFEACYYQPLQWCIEH
;
A
#
# COMPACT_ATOMS: atom_id res chain seq x y z
N SER A 1 -7.71 -19.92 20.73
CA SER A 1 -6.45 -20.14 20.00
C SER A 1 -5.60 -18.87 20.04
N LEU A 2 -4.29 -19.02 20.11
CA LEU A 2 -3.31 -17.93 20.03
C LEU A 2 -2.74 -17.91 18.61
N HIS A 3 -2.69 -16.72 18.00
CA HIS A 3 -2.06 -16.51 16.70
C HIS A 3 -1.09 -15.34 16.82
N LEU A 4 0.18 -15.59 16.49
CA LEU A 4 1.20 -14.57 16.33
C LEU A 4 1.39 -14.37 14.82
N LEU A 5 1.19 -13.11 14.35
CA LEU A 5 1.29 -12.76 12.94
C LEU A 5 2.54 -11.91 12.71
N PHE A 6 3.32 -12.25 11.69
CA PHE A 6 4.50 -11.49 11.27
C PHE A 6 5.54 -11.29 12.39
N ALA A 7 5.76 -12.36 13.17
CA ALA A 7 6.72 -12.38 14.25
C ALA A 7 8.16 -12.19 13.71
N ALA A 8 9.04 -11.57 14.51
CA ALA A 8 10.46 -11.49 14.20
C ALA A 8 11.14 -12.87 14.33
N ASP A 9 12.32 -13.05 13.75
CA ASP A 9 13.01 -14.35 13.74
C ASP A 9 13.29 -14.88 15.15
N GLU A 10 13.62 -14.00 16.09
CA GLU A 10 13.81 -14.34 17.50
C GLU A 10 12.53 -14.82 18.20
N ASP A 11 11.39 -14.21 17.86
CA ASP A 11 10.08 -14.62 18.37
C ASP A 11 9.68 -15.97 17.79
N ILE A 12 9.96 -16.20 16.50
CA ILE A 12 9.72 -17.47 15.82
C ILE A 12 10.49 -18.60 16.49
N ALA A 13 11.77 -18.41 16.81
CA ALA A 13 12.59 -19.40 17.50
C ALA A 13 11.99 -19.74 18.85
N THR A 14 11.63 -18.74 19.65
CA THR A 14 11.01 -18.94 20.96
C THR A 14 9.67 -19.67 20.86
N CYS A 15 8.84 -19.35 19.87
CA CYS A 15 7.56 -19.99 19.63
C CYS A 15 7.72 -21.47 19.21
N ALA A 16 8.71 -21.76 18.37
CA ALA A 16 9.04 -23.12 17.94
C ALA A 16 9.46 -24.01 19.12
N ASP A 17 10.31 -23.48 20.01
CA ASP A 17 10.74 -24.18 21.24
C ASP A 17 9.57 -24.51 22.17
N GLN A 18 8.50 -23.74 22.13
CA GLN A 18 7.26 -23.98 22.89
C GLN A 18 6.25 -24.87 22.13
N GLY A 19 6.64 -25.46 21.00
CA GLY A 19 5.82 -26.36 20.22
C GLY A 19 4.67 -25.69 19.46
N LEU A 20 4.74 -24.37 19.23
CA LEU A 20 3.75 -23.66 18.40
C LEU A 20 3.93 -24.02 16.93
N MET A 21 2.81 -24.19 16.24
CA MET A 21 2.82 -24.54 14.82
C MET A 21 3.18 -23.35 13.96
N LEU A 22 4.31 -23.45 13.25
CA LEU A 22 4.73 -22.45 12.27
C LEU A 22 3.93 -22.60 10.98
N ARG A 23 3.41 -21.48 10.46
CA ARG A 23 2.76 -21.40 9.16
C ARG A 23 3.45 -20.33 8.31
N HIS A 24 3.89 -20.73 7.14
CA HIS A 24 4.48 -19.81 6.16
C HIS A 24 3.41 -19.25 5.23
N THR A 25 3.55 -17.97 4.90
CA THR A 25 2.75 -17.30 3.87
C THR A 25 3.68 -16.46 3.00
N VAL A 26 3.23 -16.12 1.81
CA VAL A 26 3.96 -15.25 0.89
C VAL A 26 3.40 -13.83 1.03
N GLN A 27 4.30 -12.87 1.20
CA GLN A 27 4.00 -11.45 1.10
C GLN A 27 4.66 -10.88 -0.15
N PHE A 28 3.97 -9.97 -0.82
CA PHE A 28 4.53 -9.26 -1.95
C PHE A 28 5.04 -7.90 -1.48
N HIS A 29 6.32 -7.65 -1.71
CA HIS A 29 6.96 -6.38 -1.43
C HIS A 29 7.33 -5.72 -2.75
N TRP A 30 7.14 -4.41 -2.80
CA TRP A 30 7.64 -3.57 -3.88
C TRP A 30 8.56 -2.52 -3.28
N GLN A 31 9.64 -2.22 -3.96
CA GLN A 31 10.59 -1.20 -3.57
C GLN A 31 10.75 -0.21 -4.71
N ASN A 32 10.81 1.09 -4.41
CA ASN A 32 10.99 2.13 -5.42
C ASN A 32 12.45 2.12 -5.93
N THR A 33 12.77 1.10 -6.72
CA THR A 33 14.08 0.95 -7.35
C THR A 33 13.88 0.68 -8.85
N ALA A 34 14.32 1.60 -9.69
CA ALA A 34 14.33 1.39 -11.13
C ALA A 34 15.50 0.47 -11.54
N PRO A 35 15.32 -0.44 -12.50
CA PRO A 35 16.42 -1.21 -13.04
C PRO A 35 17.52 -0.28 -13.58
N VAL A 36 18.74 -0.45 -13.12
CA VAL A 36 19.88 0.26 -13.69
C VAL A 36 20.14 -0.33 -15.08
N ALA A 37 20.07 0.49 -16.11
CA ALA A 37 20.43 0.06 -17.45
C ALA A 37 21.93 -0.38 -17.42
N PRO A 38 22.29 -1.54 -18.02
CA PRO A 38 23.68 -1.95 -18.09
C PRO A 38 24.48 -0.88 -18.82
N VAL A 39 25.36 -0.20 -18.09
CA VAL A 39 26.30 0.77 -18.71
C VAL A 39 27.34 -0.05 -19.47
N MET A 40 27.21 -0.09 -20.78
CA MET A 40 28.24 -0.61 -21.66
C MET A 40 29.36 0.44 -21.77
N SER A 41 30.13 0.60 -20.71
CA SER A 41 31.36 1.43 -20.78
C SER A 41 32.57 0.55 -20.46
N SER A 42 33.52 0.57 -21.40
CA SER A 42 34.75 -0.23 -21.40
C SER A 42 35.90 0.39 -20.58
N GLU A 43 35.59 1.28 -19.64
CA GLU A 43 36.63 1.84 -18.77
C GLU A 43 36.17 1.78 -17.31
N ALA A 44 36.77 0.81 -16.59
CA ALA A 44 36.61 0.67 -15.15
C ALA A 44 37.40 1.80 -14.46
N THR A 45 36.69 2.82 -14.00
CA THR A 45 37.15 3.65 -12.90
C THR A 45 36.17 3.53 -11.76
N SER A 46 36.74 3.06 -10.66
CA SER A 46 36.12 2.77 -9.36
C SER A 46 35.24 3.87 -8.83
N GLU A 47 34.23 3.43 -8.05
CA GLU A 47 33.57 4.22 -6.99
C GLU A 47 32.47 5.22 -7.39
N TRP A 48 31.58 4.83 -8.29
CA TRP A 48 30.23 5.34 -8.18
C TRP A 48 29.30 4.14 -7.88
N LEU A 49 29.08 3.85 -6.60
CA LEU A 49 27.90 3.13 -6.16
C LEU A 49 26.72 3.98 -6.61
N ALA A 50 26.25 3.75 -7.83
CA ALA A 50 25.08 4.41 -8.37
C ALA A 50 23.95 4.14 -7.39
N MET A 51 23.47 5.19 -6.73
CA MET A 51 22.23 5.15 -5.97
C MET A 51 21.19 4.46 -6.84
N PRO A 52 20.44 3.49 -6.31
CA PRO A 52 19.43 2.86 -7.13
C PRO A 52 18.51 3.97 -7.67
N ASN A 53 18.43 4.06 -9.00
CA ASN A 53 17.49 5.00 -9.61
C ASN A 53 16.10 4.69 -9.07
N ARG A 54 15.44 5.70 -8.48
CA ARG A 54 14.05 5.60 -8.09
C ARG A 54 13.17 5.96 -9.27
N PHE A 55 12.01 5.34 -9.37
CA PHE A 55 10.98 5.83 -10.27
C PHE A 55 10.52 7.20 -9.77
N THR A 56 10.37 8.14 -10.70
CA THR A 56 9.94 9.52 -10.42
C THR A 56 8.48 9.75 -10.80
N SER A 57 7.90 8.81 -11.55
CA SER A 57 6.50 8.84 -11.94
C SER A 57 5.94 7.42 -12.11
N PHE A 58 4.62 7.31 -12.05
CA PHE A 58 3.95 6.03 -12.34
C PHE A 58 4.17 5.58 -13.80
N ASP A 59 4.34 6.51 -14.74
CA ASP A 59 4.65 6.18 -16.13
C ASP A 59 6.07 5.61 -16.29
N ASP A 60 7.06 6.09 -15.51
CA ASP A 60 8.40 5.48 -15.46
C ASP A 60 8.34 4.04 -14.95
N PHE A 61 7.58 3.82 -13.88
CA PHE A 61 7.31 2.47 -13.39
C PHE A 61 6.66 1.59 -14.48
N LEU A 62 5.64 2.09 -15.17
CA LEU A 62 5.01 1.36 -16.25
C LEU A 62 6.00 1.07 -17.40
N ALA A 63 6.90 1.99 -17.70
CA ALA A 63 7.90 1.81 -18.75
C ALA A 63 8.87 0.65 -18.45
N SER A 64 9.14 0.36 -17.18
CA SER A 64 9.98 -0.76 -16.74
C SER A 64 9.33 -2.14 -16.92
N LEU A 65 8.01 -2.19 -17.09
CA LEU A 65 7.27 -3.43 -17.22
C LEU A 65 7.25 -3.94 -18.68
N THR A 66 6.97 -5.24 -18.84
CA THR A 66 6.71 -5.79 -20.18
C THR A 66 5.52 -5.09 -20.83
N GLN A 67 5.49 -5.07 -22.17
CA GLN A 67 4.42 -4.43 -22.94
C GLN A 67 3.03 -4.97 -22.53
N GLU A 68 2.93 -6.27 -22.30
CA GLU A 68 1.67 -6.92 -21.91
C GLU A 68 1.17 -6.43 -20.54
N LYS A 69 2.04 -6.43 -19.53
CA LYS A 69 1.71 -5.96 -18.18
C LYS A 69 1.32 -4.49 -18.19
N ARG A 70 2.09 -3.65 -18.89
CA ARG A 70 1.82 -2.24 -19.07
C ARG A 70 0.46 -1.99 -19.71
N LYS A 71 0.15 -2.71 -20.79
CA LYS A 71 -1.13 -2.62 -21.48
C LYS A 71 -2.28 -3.01 -20.56
N LYS A 72 -2.12 -4.09 -19.77
CA LYS A 72 -3.12 -4.57 -18.83
C LYS A 72 -3.42 -3.51 -17.76
N ILE A 73 -2.39 -2.97 -17.09
CA ILE A 73 -2.55 -1.94 -16.06
C ILE A 73 -3.24 -0.69 -16.64
N LYS A 74 -2.78 -0.20 -17.79
CA LYS A 74 -3.42 0.96 -18.46
C LYS A 74 -4.88 0.70 -18.78
N GLN A 75 -5.23 -0.51 -19.20
CA GLN A 75 -6.61 -0.89 -19.50
C GLN A 75 -7.47 -0.95 -18.23
N GLU A 76 -6.94 -1.51 -17.15
CA GLU A 76 -7.64 -1.60 -15.86
C GLU A 76 -7.92 -0.21 -15.28
N ARG A 77 -6.91 0.67 -15.25
CA ARG A 77 -7.06 2.07 -14.82
C ARG A 77 -8.09 2.83 -15.68
N ARG A 78 -8.02 2.61 -17.00
CA ARG A 78 -8.97 3.23 -17.92
C ARG A 78 -10.41 2.80 -17.68
N ARG A 79 -10.67 1.51 -17.39
CA ARG A 79 -12.03 1.02 -17.06
C ARG A 79 -12.62 1.73 -15.85
N VAL A 80 -11.81 1.96 -14.83
CA VAL A 80 -12.24 2.70 -13.64
C VAL A 80 -12.56 4.16 -13.98
N ALA A 81 -11.70 4.82 -14.77
CA ALA A 81 -11.92 6.19 -15.22
C ALA A 81 -13.16 6.31 -16.13
N ASP A 82 -13.33 5.38 -17.09
CA ASP A 82 -14.48 5.34 -18.01
C ASP A 82 -15.80 5.07 -17.26
N ALA A 83 -15.74 4.45 -16.08
CA ALA A 83 -16.89 4.29 -15.17
C ALA A 83 -17.21 5.57 -14.36
N GLY A 84 -16.51 6.67 -14.61
CA GLY A 84 -16.70 7.95 -13.92
C GLY A 84 -16.15 8.01 -12.51
N VAL A 85 -15.23 7.09 -12.15
CA VAL A 85 -14.64 7.06 -10.80
C VAL A 85 -13.41 7.95 -10.74
N THR A 86 -13.38 8.79 -9.71
CA THR A 86 -12.23 9.62 -9.31
C THR A 86 -11.75 9.24 -7.93
N PHE A 87 -10.55 9.68 -7.54
CA PHE A 87 -9.98 9.36 -6.23
C PHE A 87 -9.62 10.63 -5.47
N ARG A 88 -9.93 10.64 -4.17
CA ARG A 88 -9.32 11.54 -3.18
C ARG A 88 -8.27 10.77 -2.40
N CYS A 89 -7.08 11.34 -2.29
CA CYS A 89 -6.04 10.85 -1.39
C CYS A 89 -5.94 11.80 -0.19
N LEU A 90 -6.09 11.27 1.00
CA LEU A 90 -6.08 12.01 2.25
C LEU A 90 -5.04 11.43 3.19
N GLN A 91 -4.27 12.28 3.87
CA GLN A 91 -3.23 11.85 4.81
C GLN A 91 -3.37 12.56 6.16
N GLY A 92 -3.11 11.83 7.22
CA GLY A 92 -2.98 12.39 8.56
C GLY A 92 -4.25 13.10 9.00
N LYS A 93 -4.10 14.33 9.48
CA LYS A 93 -5.20 15.17 9.97
C LYS A 93 -6.16 15.64 8.89
N ALA A 94 -5.83 15.48 7.61
CA ALA A 94 -6.74 15.77 6.52
C ALA A 94 -7.87 14.74 6.39
N ILE A 95 -7.72 13.55 7.00
CA ILE A 95 -8.78 12.54 7.06
C ILE A 95 -9.79 12.97 8.13
N SER A 96 -10.94 13.44 7.68
CA SER A 96 -12.01 13.89 8.58
C SER A 96 -12.71 12.72 9.28
N THR A 97 -13.47 13.02 10.36
CA THR A 97 -14.30 12.00 11.02
C THR A 97 -15.27 11.33 10.04
N GLY A 98 -15.87 12.10 9.12
CA GLY A 98 -16.76 11.56 8.10
C GLY A 98 -16.06 10.60 7.12
N ASP A 99 -14.79 10.88 6.76
CA ASP A 99 -13.99 9.99 5.92
C ASP A 99 -13.66 8.68 6.66
N TRP A 100 -13.35 8.75 7.96
CA TRP A 100 -13.16 7.56 8.80
C TRP A 100 -14.44 6.74 8.96
N ASP A 101 -15.61 7.39 9.10
CA ASP A 101 -16.90 6.70 9.15
C ASP A 101 -17.23 6.01 7.83
N PHE A 102 -16.93 6.67 6.70
CA PHE A 102 -17.08 6.06 5.39
C PHE A 102 -16.15 4.86 5.21
N PHE A 103 -14.86 5.02 5.56
CA PHE A 103 -13.90 3.92 5.52
C PHE A 103 -14.38 2.73 6.35
N TYR A 104 -14.84 2.97 7.58
CA TYR A 104 -15.30 1.89 8.45
C TYR A 104 -16.47 1.12 7.86
N ARG A 105 -17.44 1.80 7.24
CA ARG A 105 -18.53 1.14 6.52
C ARG A 105 -18.05 0.24 5.39
N CYS A 106 -17.06 0.67 4.64
CA CYS A 106 -16.44 -0.15 3.59
C CYS A 106 -15.72 -1.36 4.17
N TYR A 107 -14.93 -1.15 5.22
CA TYR A 107 -14.21 -2.19 5.95
C TYR A 107 -15.17 -3.25 6.51
N GLU A 108 -16.17 -2.83 7.27
CA GLU A 108 -17.18 -3.70 7.86
C GLU A 108 -17.93 -4.53 6.79
N ARG A 109 -18.33 -3.90 5.70
CA ARG A 109 -19.00 -4.57 4.59
C ARG A 109 -18.17 -5.72 4.03
N THR A 110 -16.89 -5.53 3.83
CA THR A 110 -16.00 -6.58 3.33
C THR A 110 -15.99 -7.81 4.23
N TYR A 111 -15.93 -7.61 5.55
CA TYR A 111 -15.98 -8.73 6.50
C TYR A 111 -17.33 -9.44 6.51
N LEU A 112 -18.41 -8.69 6.53
CA LEU A 112 -19.77 -9.26 6.52
C LEU A 112 -20.06 -10.05 5.23
N GLU A 113 -19.59 -9.58 4.08
CA GLU A 113 -19.70 -10.31 2.80
C GLU A 113 -18.92 -11.64 2.81
N HIS A 114 -17.87 -11.75 3.62
CA HIS A 114 -17.13 -12.99 3.83
C HIS A 114 -17.68 -13.83 4.99
N GLY A 115 -18.82 -13.46 5.58
CA GLY A 115 -19.48 -14.20 6.66
C GLY A 115 -18.79 -14.06 8.03
N ASN A 116 -17.96 -13.03 8.22
CA ASN A 116 -17.26 -12.78 9.47
C ASN A 116 -17.60 -11.41 10.03
N PRO A 117 -17.65 -11.22 11.36
CA PRO A 117 -17.69 -9.88 11.92
C PRO A 117 -16.34 -9.18 11.72
N PRO A 118 -16.30 -7.84 11.66
CA PRO A 118 -15.05 -7.10 11.60
C PRO A 118 -14.20 -7.34 12.84
N TYR A 119 -12.88 -7.54 12.67
CA TYR A 119 -11.95 -7.74 13.78
C TYR A 119 -11.72 -6.48 14.61
N LEU A 120 -11.74 -5.32 13.95
CA LEU A 120 -11.47 -4.04 14.57
C LEU A 120 -12.75 -3.22 14.64
N THR A 121 -12.92 -2.52 15.74
CA THR A 121 -14.09 -1.67 15.96
C THR A 121 -13.89 -0.29 15.35
N ARG A 122 -14.98 0.47 15.21
CA ARG A 122 -14.88 1.89 14.80
C ARG A 122 -14.04 2.71 15.78
N THR A 123 -14.17 2.42 17.09
CA THR A 123 -13.37 3.07 18.15
C THR A 123 -11.86 2.82 18.00
N PHE A 124 -11.45 1.62 17.55
CA PHE A 124 -10.05 1.35 17.26
C PHE A 124 -9.49 2.35 16.23
N PHE A 125 -10.23 2.58 15.13
CA PHE A 125 -9.80 3.52 14.11
C PHE A 125 -9.84 4.99 14.58
N GLU A 126 -10.78 5.33 15.46
CA GLU A 126 -10.79 6.65 16.12
C GLU A 126 -9.55 6.88 16.98
N ASP A 127 -9.17 5.88 17.76
CA ASP A 127 -7.97 5.93 18.58
C ASP A 127 -6.72 6.04 17.73
N MET A 128 -6.63 5.29 16.63
CA MET A 128 -5.52 5.39 15.69
C MET A 128 -5.45 6.77 15.04
N ALA A 129 -6.58 7.32 14.59
CA ALA A 129 -6.65 8.67 14.02
C ALA A 129 -6.22 9.75 15.01
N ARG A 130 -6.51 9.58 16.29
CA ARG A 130 -6.17 10.52 17.36
C ARG A 130 -4.71 10.41 17.81
N THR A 131 -4.19 9.19 17.98
CA THR A 131 -2.88 8.93 18.60
C THR A 131 -1.73 8.88 17.59
N MET A 132 -1.99 8.52 16.36
CA MET A 132 -0.98 8.40 15.30
C MET A 132 -1.54 8.83 13.93
N PRO A 133 -2.06 10.06 13.81
CA PRO A 133 -2.69 10.51 12.57
C PRO A 133 -1.75 10.43 11.38
N GLU A 134 -0.47 10.74 11.55
CA GLU A 134 0.52 10.79 10.46
C GLU A 134 0.84 9.42 9.87
N ALA A 135 0.42 8.33 10.55
CA ALA A 135 0.66 6.96 10.09
C ALA A 135 -0.36 6.47 9.05
N TRP A 136 -1.31 7.31 8.60
CA TRP A 136 -2.41 6.85 7.75
C TRP A 136 -2.53 7.63 6.45
N VAL A 137 -2.73 6.90 5.36
CA VAL A 137 -3.14 7.44 4.06
C VAL A 137 -4.40 6.69 3.61
N LEU A 138 -5.44 7.45 3.34
CA LEU A 138 -6.76 6.97 2.93
C LEU A 138 -7.04 7.37 1.49
N PHE A 139 -7.35 6.39 0.65
CA PHE A 139 -7.83 6.59 -0.71
C PHE A 139 -9.34 6.36 -0.74
N ILE A 140 -10.09 7.35 -1.20
CA ILE A 140 -11.55 7.28 -1.35
C ILE A 140 -11.88 7.38 -2.83
N ALA A 141 -12.52 6.34 -3.35
CA ALA A 141 -13.08 6.34 -4.70
C ALA A 141 -14.46 7.00 -4.68
N GLU A 142 -14.69 7.92 -5.60
CA GLU A 142 -15.93 8.67 -5.73
C GLU A 142 -16.49 8.54 -7.15
N ARG A 143 -17.81 8.45 -7.25
CA ARG A 143 -18.55 8.50 -8.51
C ARG A 143 -19.72 9.45 -8.36
N ASP A 144 -19.89 10.38 -9.31
CA ASP A 144 -20.93 11.42 -9.26
C ASP A 144 -20.90 12.22 -7.94
N GLY A 145 -19.70 12.47 -7.40
CA GLY A 145 -19.50 13.19 -6.15
C GLY A 145 -19.87 12.41 -4.89
N GLN A 146 -20.18 11.12 -5.01
CA GLN A 146 -20.50 10.24 -3.88
C GLN A 146 -19.37 9.22 -3.64
N PRO A 147 -18.95 9.01 -2.39
CA PRO A 147 -17.95 8.01 -2.05
C PRO A 147 -18.54 6.61 -2.18
N ILE A 148 -17.85 5.73 -2.93
CA ILE A 148 -18.31 4.38 -3.25
C ILE A 148 -17.39 3.27 -2.73
N ALA A 149 -16.11 3.57 -2.49
CA ALA A 149 -15.14 2.59 -1.99
C ALA A 149 -13.98 3.29 -1.31
N SER A 150 -13.23 2.56 -0.49
CA SER A 150 -12.01 3.08 0.12
C SER A 150 -10.96 2.02 0.33
N SER A 151 -9.68 2.44 0.32
CA SER A 151 -8.55 1.65 0.79
C SER A 151 -7.70 2.47 1.76
N LEU A 152 -7.17 1.81 2.78
CA LEU A 152 -6.34 2.41 3.80
C LEU A 152 -4.97 1.75 3.81
N ILE A 153 -3.91 2.56 3.78
CA ILE A 153 -2.55 2.10 4.04
C ILE A 153 -2.03 2.73 5.32
N ALA A 154 -1.23 1.96 6.05
CA ALA A 154 -0.41 2.49 7.13
C ALA A 154 0.97 2.86 6.57
N ILE A 155 1.57 3.93 7.07
CA ILE A 155 2.93 4.33 6.73
C ILE A 155 3.79 4.41 7.98
N SER A 156 5.05 4.04 7.83
CA SER A 156 6.08 4.15 8.87
C SER A 156 7.30 4.82 8.28
N ALA A 157 7.81 5.83 8.97
CA ALA A 157 9.09 6.43 8.65
C ALA A 157 10.19 5.66 9.40
N CYS A 158 11.05 4.98 8.68
CA CYS A 158 12.23 4.33 9.25
C CYS A 158 13.44 5.25 9.09
N PRO A 159 14.27 5.44 10.14
CA PRO A 159 15.57 6.05 9.96
C PRO A 159 16.35 5.21 8.96
N ALA A 160 16.96 5.86 7.97
CA ALA A 160 17.76 5.17 6.97
C ALA A 160 18.74 4.23 7.64
N SER A 161 18.78 2.98 7.17
CA SER A 161 19.69 1.94 7.66
C SER A 161 21.13 2.45 7.66
N ALA A 162 22.01 1.83 8.47
CA ALA A 162 23.38 2.20 8.81
C ALA A 162 24.37 2.53 7.65
N THR A 163 23.89 2.75 6.44
CA THR A 163 24.67 3.12 5.24
C THR A 163 24.97 4.61 5.11
N GLY A 164 24.67 5.42 6.14
CA GLY A 164 25.04 6.84 6.18
C GLY A 164 24.19 7.79 5.35
N GLN A 165 23.11 7.32 4.76
CA GLN A 165 22.18 8.13 4.00
C GLN A 165 21.19 8.85 4.93
N LYS A 166 21.05 10.17 4.79
CA LYS A 166 20.19 11.03 5.61
C LYS A 166 18.70 10.95 5.25
N ASP A 167 18.33 10.17 4.24
CA ASP A 167 16.96 10.13 3.75
C ASP A 167 16.14 9.15 4.58
N THR A 168 15.06 9.64 5.14
CA THR A 168 14.06 8.82 5.83
C THR A 168 13.38 7.90 4.81
N GLU A 169 13.47 6.60 4.99
CA GLU A 169 12.75 5.63 4.18
C GLU A 169 11.31 5.52 4.65
N ILE A 170 10.35 5.63 3.75
CA ILE A 170 8.93 5.44 4.04
C ILE A 170 8.55 4.02 3.63
N ILE A 171 8.00 3.26 4.59
CA ILE A 171 7.42 1.94 4.33
C ILE A 171 5.91 2.06 4.39
N ALA A 172 5.23 1.63 3.33
CA ALA A 172 3.78 1.61 3.25
C ALA A 172 3.24 0.18 3.35
N TYR A 173 2.21 -0.01 4.17
CA TYR A 173 1.56 -1.30 4.43
C TYR A 173 0.12 -1.24 3.95
N GLY A 174 -0.18 -1.87 2.82
CA GLY A 174 -1.55 -2.03 2.34
C GLY A 174 -2.31 -3.09 3.14
N ARG A 175 -3.43 -2.71 3.76
CA ARG A 175 -4.13 -3.63 4.65
C ARG A 175 -5.64 -3.69 4.43
N TYR A 176 -6.33 -2.58 4.31
CA TYR A 176 -7.80 -2.55 4.39
C TYR A 176 -8.40 -1.98 3.11
N TRP A 177 -9.46 -2.64 2.69
CA TRP A 177 -10.23 -2.29 1.51
C TRP A 177 -11.70 -2.65 1.70
N GLY A 178 -12.57 -1.87 1.09
CA GLY A 178 -13.96 -2.22 0.92
C GLY A 178 -14.67 -1.32 -0.07
N ALA A 179 -15.74 -1.82 -0.66
CA ALA A 179 -16.55 -1.10 -1.64
C ALA A 179 -18.04 -1.25 -1.32
N LEU A 180 -18.77 -0.16 -1.42
CA LEU A 180 -20.23 -0.14 -1.32
C LEU A 180 -20.89 -0.35 -2.68
N GLU A 181 -20.15 -0.08 -3.76
CA GLU A 181 -20.58 -0.29 -5.14
C GLU A 181 -19.56 -1.11 -5.92
N ARG A 182 -20.08 -1.93 -6.83
CA ARG A 182 -19.23 -2.74 -7.70
C ARG A 182 -18.84 -1.97 -8.95
N VAL A 183 -17.53 -1.80 -9.15
CA VAL A 183 -16.94 -1.28 -10.38
C VAL A 183 -15.81 -2.21 -10.80
N ASP A 184 -15.74 -2.55 -12.08
CA ASP A 184 -14.70 -3.43 -12.61
C ASP A 184 -13.32 -2.81 -12.41
N CYS A 185 -12.37 -3.62 -11.95
CA CYS A 185 -10.98 -3.24 -11.67
C CYS A 185 -10.79 -2.22 -10.52
N LEU A 186 -11.84 -1.78 -9.82
CA LEU A 186 -11.74 -0.79 -8.76
C LEU A 186 -10.83 -1.25 -7.61
N HIS A 187 -10.86 -2.53 -7.26
CA HIS A 187 -9.97 -3.10 -6.25
C HIS A 187 -8.49 -2.92 -6.63
N PHE A 188 -8.13 -3.20 -7.88
CA PHE A 188 -6.75 -3.02 -8.33
C PHE A 188 -6.33 -1.54 -8.31
N GLU A 189 -7.20 -0.65 -8.77
CA GLU A 189 -6.92 0.79 -8.73
C GLU A 189 -6.73 1.28 -7.30
N ALA A 190 -7.66 0.97 -6.40
CA ALA A 190 -7.65 1.48 -5.03
C ALA A 190 -6.58 0.85 -4.13
N CYS A 191 -6.27 -0.45 -4.30
CA CYS A 191 -5.37 -1.17 -3.40
C CYS A 191 -3.94 -1.30 -3.91
N TYR A 192 -3.72 -1.09 -5.22
CA TYR A 192 -2.39 -1.25 -5.82
C TYR A 192 -1.94 0.01 -6.56
N TYR A 193 -2.72 0.51 -7.53
CA TYR A 193 -2.22 1.56 -8.41
C TYR A 193 -2.17 2.92 -7.73
N GLN A 194 -3.18 3.29 -6.98
CA GLN A 194 -3.18 4.53 -6.19
C GLN A 194 -2.11 4.52 -5.08
N PRO A 195 -2.02 3.47 -4.23
CA PRO A 195 -0.95 3.38 -3.23
C PRO A 195 0.45 3.35 -3.85
N LEU A 196 0.65 2.62 -4.95
CA LEU A 196 1.95 2.55 -5.62
C LEU A 196 2.36 3.89 -6.20
N GLN A 197 1.43 4.60 -6.83
CA GLN A 197 1.66 5.96 -7.32
C GLN A 197 2.03 6.89 -6.18
N TRP A 198 1.31 6.83 -5.06
CA TRP A 198 1.63 7.59 -3.86
C TRP A 198 3.05 7.29 -3.34
N CYS A 199 3.44 6.00 -3.26
CA CYS A 199 4.79 5.59 -2.83
C CYS A 199 5.90 6.04 -3.78
N ILE A 200 5.61 6.27 -5.07
CA ILE A 200 6.58 6.80 -6.02
C ILE A 200 6.77 8.31 -5.80
N GLU A 201 5.69 9.02 -5.46
CA GLU A 201 5.66 10.47 -5.31
C GLU A 201 6.19 10.95 -3.94
N HIS A 202 6.28 10.06 -2.96
CA HIS A 202 6.71 10.36 -1.56
C HIS A 202 7.88 9.49 -1.13
#